data_62b2c0ef817db7147c671a2349e132f7
#
_entry.id   62b2c0ef817db7147c671a2349e132f7
#
_cell.length_a   1.000
_cell.length_b   1.000
_cell.length_c   1.000
_cell.angle_alpha   90.00
_cell.angle_beta   90.00
_cell.angle_gamma   90.00
#
_symmetry.space_group_name_H-M   'P 1'
#
loop_
_entity.id
_entity.type
_entity.pdbx_description
1 polymer ?
#
loop_
_entity_poly.entity_id
_entity_poly.type
_entity_poly.pdbx_seq_one_letter_code
_entity_poly.pdbx_strand_id
1 'polypeptide(L)'
;MTVYSTPRGAATALTACRRLSAMGRLELQLAPLLLNSNKRRRLSLNSTVNAIAREFLENKQILALQRKLENRSKTMSNWLTPWWLDYAYLMSRTPLPIVTSPGVTFPKFNFTGLQGQLECAAKMIHAVLKYHHNILESKLKEDKAGGVPLDMSQYQLIYGTTRIPKHGKDEIRYGKDAGKWAQHIIVVRNGHSFHVPVYDTTGVPLSVPQIQSQLHKIIAESESVNAFPINICSSDDRDKWAQVYDRIKKNNCQSISSVENALFVVALDRTDGRSSPSTADNMGQAIHGGGPPLAMLLDYVCDQFDQEAFNTTSNASAFDSPSKLNFQLTNDDRNAIIEASNRIDKAAANLEIVSLGFDHYGKNVPKAAGLSPDSFIQLAMQLAYYKLHNSFACTYETGTLRKFAEGRTDTIRLPNEDSAEFVQMTSSRRPDFSKLAKYLREAVHEHKDYSKMVMNGNGIDRHLLGLKILAKLDEPNSTLRLLSSPAYNRLLQFQLSTSQVPTRHVLPMGYGPAEVDGYGCCYNPQETRIFFSITAFKSSSISSALRFSKELQNSLHLMRDIIDQTSMGKTKPKL
;
A
#
# COMPACT_ATOMS: atom_id res chain seq x y z
N MET A 1 19.96 5.81 -24.56
CA MET A 1 18.51 5.58 -24.37
C MET A 1 18.20 4.13 -24.69
N THR A 2 18.37 3.26 -23.70
CA THR A 2 17.94 1.86 -23.84
C THR A 2 16.50 1.80 -23.34
N VAL A 3 15.57 1.80 -24.28
CA VAL A 3 14.15 1.59 -24.02
C VAL A 3 14.03 0.17 -23.46
N TYR A 4 13.60 0.03 -22.19
CA TYR A 4 13.16 -1.27 -21.70
C TYR A 4 12.10 -1.79 -22.67
N SER A 5 12.42 -2.86 -23.38
CA SER A 5 11.51 -3.48 -24.33
C SER A 5 10.22 -3.84 -23.60
N THR A 6 9.12 -3.24 -24.00
CA THR A 6 7.78 -3.61 -23.53
C THR A 6 7.61 -5.13 -23.65
N PRO A 7 7.19 -5.83 -22.59
CA PRO A 7 6.85 -7.24 -22.72
C PRO A 7 5.81 -7.39 -23.84
N ARG A 8 6.11 -8.22 -24.84
CA ARG A 8 5.17 -8.58 -25.92
C ARG A 8 3.96 -9.29 -25.31
N GLY A 9 2.96 -8.54 -24.84
CA GLY A 9 1.82 -9.10 -24.15
C GLY A 9 0.73 -8.10 -23.77
N ALA A 10 0.93 -6.80 -24.03
CA ALA A 10 -0.05 -5.75 -23.68
C ALA A 10 -1.44 -5.96 -24.31
N ALA A 11 -1.54 -6.75 -25.37
CA ALA A 11 -2.80 -7.07 -26.05
C ALA A 11 -3.67 -8.08 -25.26
N THR A 12 -3.15 -8.77 -24.25
CA THR A 12 -3.82 -9.91 -23.60
C THR A 12 -4.63 -9.55 -22.34
N ALA A 13 -4.44 -8.39 -21.75
CA ALA A 13 -5.23 -7.97 -20.56
C ALA A 13 -6.74 -7.89 -20.84
N LEU A 14 -7.13 -7.64 -22.08
CA LEU A 14 -8.53 -7.62 -22.51
C LEU A 14 -9.01 -8.89 -23.19
N THR A 15 -8.11 -9.80 -23.56
CA THR A 15 -8.51 -11.10 -24.13
C THR A 15 -9.26 -11.92 -23.08
N ALA A 16 -8.98 -11.70 -21.81
CA ALA A 16 -9.70 -12.31 -20.70
C ALA A 16 -11.11 -11.71 -20.47
N CYS A 17 -11.31 -10.44 -20.79
CA CYS A 17 -12.65 -9.83 -20.84
C CYS A 17 -13.51 -10.32 -22.02
N ARG A 18 -12.96 -11.07 -22.98
CA ARG A 18 -13.66 -11.48 -24.20
C ARG A 18 -14.75 -12.51 -24.01
N ARG A 19 -14.82 -13.19 -22.88
CA ARG A 19 -15.91 -14.12 -22.62
C ARG A 19 -16.61 -13.69 -21.32
N LEU A 20 -17.82 -13.31 -21.44
CA LEU A 20 -18.82 -13.18 -20.38
C LEU A 20 -19.07 -14.51 -19.61
N SER A 21 -18.06 -15.34 -19.44
CA SER A 21 -17.98 -16.32 -18.35
C SER A 21 -17.86 -15.62 -16.98
N ALA A 22 -18.03 -14.29 -17.02
CA ALA A 22 -18.10 -13.43 -15.85
C ALA A 22 -19.32 -13.69 -14.97
N MET A 23 -20.36 -14.40 -15.44
CA MET A 23 -21.54 -14.67 -14.61
C MET A 23 -21.17 -15.44 -13.34
N GLY A 24 -20.53 -16.58 -13.45
CA GLY A 24 -20.08 -17.33 -12.28
C GLY A 24 -19.08 -16.57 -11.42
N ARG A 25 -18.29 -15.66 -12.00
CA ARG A 25 -17.33 -14.82 -11.28
C ARG A 25 -17.99 -13.67 -10.52
N LEU A 26 -18.98 -13.01 -11.12
CA LEU A 26 -19.73 -11.96 -10.44
C LEU A 26 -20.59 -12.55 -9.33
N GLU A 27 -21.20 -13.70 -9.54
CA GLU A 27 -21.95 -14.45 -8.53
C GLU A 27 -21.06 -14.88 -7.36
N LEU A 28 -19.88 -15.47 -7.63
CA LEU A 28 -18.88 -15.84 -6.62
C LEU A 28 -18.39 -14.64 -5.81
N GLN A 29 -18.27 -13.48 -6.44
CA GLN A 29 -17.76 -12.26 -5.80
C GLN A 29 -18.84 -11.52 -5.00
N LEU A 30 -20.09 -11.71 -5.32
CA LEU A 30 -21.21 -11.20 -4.53
C LEU A 30 -21.57 -12.14 -3.37
N ALA A 31 -21.03 -13.36 -3.33
CA ALA A 31 -21.22 -14.35 -2.26
C ALA A 31 -20.95 -13.79 -0.85
N PRO A 32 -19.93 -12.97 -0.57
CA PRO A 32 -19.70 -12.39 0.75
C PRO A 32 -20.91 -11.66 1.33
N LEU A 33 -21.71 -11.00 0.47
CA LEU A 33 -22.92 -10.28 0.88
C LEU A 33 -24.02 -11.20 1.39
N LEU A 34 -23.95 -12.47 0.98
CA LEU A 34 -24.97 -13.47 1.22
C LEU A 34 -24.63 -14.35 2.42
N LEU A 35 -23.33 -14.48 2.72
CA LEU A 35 -22.82 -15.35 3.77
C LEU A 35 -23.23 -14.90 5.18
N ASN A 36 -23.47 -13.61 5.39
CA ASN A 36 -23.91 -13.04 6.66
C ASN A 36 -25.43 -13.16 6.91
N SER A 37 -26.18 -13.84 6.06
CA SER A 37 -27.61 -14.04 6.21
C SER A 37 -27.98 -15.49 6.57
N ASN A 38 -29.09 -15.68 7.28
CA ASN A 38 -29.59 -17.04 7.55
C ASN A 38 -30.03 -17.76 6.25
N LYS A 39 -30.06 -19.09 6.25
CA LYS A 39 -30.22 -19.92 5.05
C LYS A 39 -31.40 -19.52 4.14
N ARG A 40 -32.57 -19.18 4.70
CA ARG A 40 -33.75 -18.73 3.92
C ARG A 40 -33.53 -17.35 3.29
N ARG A 41 -32.96 -16.42 4.03
CA ARG A 41 -32.65 -15.06 3.55
C ARG A 41 -31.51 -15.08 2.52
N ARG A 42 -30.56 -16.01 2.67
CA ARG A 42 -29.47 -16.26 1.73
C ARG A 42 -30.02 -16.71 0.36
N LEU A 43 -30.95 -17.66 0.32
CA LEU A 43 -31.57 -18.11 -0.93
C LEU A 43 -32.36 -17.00 -1.64
N SER A 44 -33.10 -16.18 -0.91
CA SER A 44 -33.82 -15.03 -1.46
C SER A 44 -32.90 -13.94 -1.96
N LEU A 45 -31.81 -13.60 -1.21
CA LEU A 45 -30.82 -12.63 -1.62
C LEU A 45 -29.98 -13.12 -2.82
N ASN A 46 -29.65 -14.41 -2.87
CA ASN A 46 -28.96 -15.02 -4.02
C ASN A 46 -29.78 -14.86 -5.30
N SER A 47 -31.08 -15.17 -5.25
CA SER A 47 -31.94 -15.03 -6.43
C SER A 47 -32.01 -13.58 -6.91
N THR A 48 -32.11 -12.61 -5.99
CA THR A 48 -32.16 -11.18 -6.32
C THR A 48 -30.81 -10.66 -6.87
N VAL A 49 -29.71 -11.01 -6.22
CA VAL A 49 -28.37 -10.59 -6.66
C VAL A 49 -28.02 -11.20 -8.01
N ASN A 50 -28.33 -12.49 -8.20
CA ASN A 50 -28.11 -13.17 -9.47
C ASN A 50 -29.00 -12.60 -10.59
N ALA A 51 -30.24 -12.21 -10.30
CA ALA A 51 -31.12 -11.54 -11.26
C ALA A 51 -30.53 -10.17 -11.67
N ILE A 52 -30.06 -9.36 -10.72
CA ILE A 52 -29.40 -8.06 -11.01
C ILE A 52 -28.11 -8.26 -11.80
N ALA A 53 -27.31 -9.28 -11.48
CA ALA A 53 -26.09 -9.58 -12.22
C ALA A 53 -26.38 -10.02 -13.67
N ARG A 54 -27.41 -10.85 -13.90
CA ARG A 54 -27.86 -11.24 -15.24
C ARG A 54 -28.36 -10.04 -16.05
N GLU A 55 -29.25 -9.24 -15.45
CA GLU A 55 -29.74 -8.00 -16.04
C GLU A 55 -28.58 -7.08 -16.47
N PHE A 56 -27.57 -6.95 -15.61
CA PHE A 56 -26.38 -6.15 -15.91
C PHE A 56 -25.60 -6.70 -17.12
N LEU A 57 -25.39 -8.01 -17.19
CA LEU A 57 -24.62 -8.66 -18.27
C LEU A 57 -25.37 -8.65 -19.63
N GLU A 58 -26.70 -8.68 -19.59
CA GLU A 58 -27.56 -8.66 -20.79
C GLU A 58 -27.90 -7.23 -21.25
N ASN A 59 -27.57 -6.22 -20.45
CA ASN A 59 -27.90 -4.83 -20.72
C ASN A 59 -27.14 -4.31 -21.94
N LYS A 60 -27.86 -3.81 -22.95
CA LYS A 60 -27.29 -3.27 -24.20
C LYS A 60 -26.33 -2.12 -23.97
N GLN A 61 -26.59 -1.26 -22.96
CA GLN A 61 -25.70 -0.17 -22.60
C GLN A 61 -24.36 -0.70 -22.06
N ILE A 62 -24.38 -1.72 -21.20
CA ILE A 62 -23.17 -2.38 -20.68
C ILE A 62 -22.34 -2.98 -21.82
N LEU A 63 -22.98 -3.63 -22.79
CA LEU A 63 -22.30 -4.18 -23.96
C LEU A 63 -21.66 -3.06 -24.82
N ALA A 64 -22.30 -1.90 -24.93
CA ALA A 64 -21.73 -0.74 -25.62
C ALA A 64 -20.53 -0.16 -24.85
N LEU A 65 -20.63 -0.02 -23.53
CA LEU A 65 -19.51 0.42 -22.67
C LEU A 65 -18.35 -0.57 -22.72
N GLN A 66 -18.62 -1.87 -22.73
CA GLN A 66 -17.61 -2.91 -22.90
C GLN A 66 -16.81 -2.73 -24.19
N ARG A 67 -17.49 -2.49 -25.32
CA ARG A 67 -16.81 -2.21 -26.62
C ARG A 67 -15.94 -0.95 -26.55
N LYS A 68 -16.40 0.11 -25.86
CA LYS A 68 -15.60 1.32 -25.65
C LYS A 68 -14.35 1.02 -24.83
N LEU A 69 -14.47 0.21 -23.76
CA LEU A 69 -13.34 -0.20 -22.93
C LEU A 69 -12.32 -1.04 -23.74
N GLU A 70 -12.81 -1.96 -24.57
CA GLU A 70 -11.97 -2.74 -25.49
C GLU A 70 -11.24 -1.86 -26.52
N ASN A 71 -11.92 -0.86 -27.06
CA ASN A 71 -11.28 0.07 -28.00
C ASN A 71 -10.21 0.93 -27.29
N ARG A 72 -10.50 1.43 -26.07
CA ARG A 72 -9.50 2.15 -25.26
C ARG A 72 -8.25 1.31 -25.03
N SER A 73 -8.39 0.03 -24.74
CA SER A 73 -7.25 -0.85 -24.49
C SER A 73 -6.37 -1.10 -25.73
N LYS A 74 -6.91 -0.94 -26.92
CA LYS A 74 -6.14 -1.07 -28.17
C LYS A 74 -5.29 0.17 -28.48
N THR A 75 -5.65 1.31 -27.90
CA THR A 75 -5.04 2.61 -28.20
C THR A 75 -4.08 3.09 -27.10
N MET A 76 -4.02 2.41 -25.96
CA MET A 76 -3.19 2.78 -24.81
C MET A 76 -2.29 1.63 -24.38
N SER A 77 -1.10 1.95 -23.85
CA SER A 77 -0.20 0.97 -23.22
C SER A 77 -0.87 0.29 -22.02
N ASN A 78 -1.60 1.08 -21.22
CA ASN A 78 -2.43 0.62 -20.12
C ASN A 78 -3.71 1.44 -20.04
N TRP A 79 -4.85 0.80 -20.28
CA TRP A 79 -6.16 1.45 -20.28
C TRP A 79 -6.63 1.88 -18.88
N LEU A 80 -6.16 1.18 -17.84
CA LEU A 80 -6.63 1.31 -16.47
C LEU A 80 -5.82 2.34 -15.67
N THR A 81 -4.48 2.30 -15.76
CA THR A 81 -3.58 2.99 -14.81
C THR A 81 -3.87 4.49 -14.68
N PRO A 82 -4.13 5.27 -15.75
CA PRO A 82 -4.49 6.68 -15.59
C PRO A 82 -5.79 6.88 -14.79
N TRP A 83 -6.82 6.07 -15.08
CA TRP A 83 -8.09 6.16 -14.35
C TRP A 83 -7.97 5.68 -12.90
N TRP A 84 -7.18 4.62 -12.68
CA TRP A 84 -6.94 4.13 -11.33
C TRP A 84 -6.24 5.18 -10.47
N LEU A 85 -5.25 5.86 -11.05
CA LEU A 85 -4.51 6.92 -10.39
C LEU A 85 -5.44 8.08 -10.01
N ASP A 86 -6.26 8.53 -10.95
CA ASP A 86 -7.25 9.57 -10.70
C ASP A 86 -8.24 9.15 -9.61
N TYR A 87 -8.90 8.02 -9.81
CA TYR A 87 -10.05 7.61 -9.02
C TYR A 87 -9.66 7.13 -7.60
N ALA A 88 -8.57 6.38 -7.49
CA ALA A 88 -8.14 5.84 -6.20
C ALA A 88 -7.37 6.85 -5.34
N TYR A 89 -6.70 7.81 -5.98
CA TYR A 89 -5.79 8.71 -5.26
C TYR A 89 -6.12 10.20 -5.47
N LEU A 90 -6.05 10.72 -6.70
CA LEU A 90 -6.02 12.15 -6.94
C LEU A 90 -7.35 12.86 -6.67
N MET A 91 -8.47 12.17 -6.89
CA MET A 91 -9.81 12.67 -6.62
C MET A 91 -10.23 12.52 -5.15
N SER A 92 -9.49 11.77 -4.35
CA SER A 92 -9.75 11.71 -2.90
C SER A 92 -9.43 13.04 -2.25
N ARG A 93 -10.38 13.56 -1.45
CA ARG A 93 -10.22 14.84 -0.72
C ARG A 93 -9.88 14.64 0.75
N THR A 94 -9.90 13.39 1.23
CA THR A 94 -9.55 13.07 2.62
C THR A 94 -8.06 13.32 2.90
N PRO A 95 -7.67 13.55 4.15
CA PRO A 95 -6.27 13.59 4.57
C PRO A 95 -5.49 12.37 4.10
N LEU A 96 -4.25 12.56 3.64
CA LEU A 96 -3.41 11.47 3.15
C LEU A 96 -2.83 10.58 4.26
N PRO A 97 -2.40 11.12 5.41
CA PRO A 97 -1.85 10.30 6.49
C PRO A 97 -2.86 9.27 6.99
N ILE A 98 -2.33 8.19 7.60
CA ILE A 98 -3.06 7.10 8.23
C ILE A 98 -3.66 6.11 7.22
N VAL A 99 -4.58 6.51 6.35
CA VAL A 99 -5.32 5.56 5.50
C VAL A 99 -4.61 5.28 4.18
N THR A 100 -4.07 6.32 3.54
CA THR A 100 -3.50 6.23 2.19
C THR A 100 -1.98 6.33 2.12
N SER A 101 -1.33 6.56 3.24
CA SER A 101 0.12 6.70 3.36
C SER A 101 0.68 5.63 4.31
N PRO A 102 1.10 4.46 3.80
CA PRO A 102 1.63 3.41 4.66
C PRO A 102 2.98 3.80 5.25
N GLY A 103 3.20 3.48 6.53
CA GLY A 103 4.46 3.61 7.23
C GLY A 103 5.22 2.29 7.27
N VAL A 104 6.53 2.42 7.18
CA VAL A 104 7.45 1.29 7.29
C VAL A 104 8.50 1.60 8.33
N THR A 105 8.80 0.63 9.19
CA THR A 105 9.92 0.73 10.13
C THR A 105 11.07 -0.15 9.66
N PHE A 106 12.29 0.39 9.74
CA PHE A 106 13.51 -0.39 9.52
C PHE A 106 13.81 -1.30 10.71
N PRO A 107 14.63 -2.34 10.53
CA PRO A 107 15.22 -3.08 11.64
C PRO A 107 15.98 -2.12 12.56
N LYS A 108 16.12 -2.52 13.83
CA LYS A 108 16.89 -1.72 14.79
C LYS A 108 18.37 -1.74 14.41
N PHE A 109 18.90 -0.60 14.02
CA PHE A 109 20.32 -0.39 13.83
C PHE A 109 20.99 0.09 15.11
N ASN A 110 22.27 -0.23 15.32
CA ASN A 110 23.02 0.10 16.52
C ASN A 110 23.61 1.51 16.48
N PHE A 111 22.75 2.52 16.40
CA PHE A 111 23.11 3.93 16.49
C PHE A 111 22.46 4.56 17.72
N THR A 112 23.22 5.39 18.45
CA THR A 112 22.75 6.01 19.69
C THR A 112 23.05 7.51 19.73
N GLY A 113 22.14 8.25 20.34
CA GLY A 113 22.25 9.70 20.48
C GLY A 113 22.22 10.46 19.16
N LEU A 114 22.43 11.77 19.22
CA LEU A 114 22.38 12.64 18.04
C LEU A 114 23.44 12.26 16.99
N GLN A 115 24.67 11.97 17.42
CA GLN A 115 25.74 11.59 16.48
C GLN A 115 25.40 10.30 15.74
N GLY A 116 24.87 9.29 16.43
CA GLY A 116 24.40 8.06 15.81
C GLY A 116 23.21 8.29 14.87
N GLN A 117 22.27 9.19 15.20
CA GLN A 117 21.18 9.58 14.32
C GLN A 117 21.71 10.18 13.01
N LEU A 118 22.69 11.09 13.09
CA LEU A 118 23.27 11.74 11.90
C LEU A 118 24.05 10.76 11.03
N GLU A 119 24.80 9.86 11.66
CA GLU A 119 25.51 8.80 10.93
C GLU A 119 24.53 7.86 10.22
N CYS A 120 23.50 7.37 10.92
CA CYS A 120 22.46 6.53 10.34
C CYS A 120 21.76 7.23 9.18
N ALA A 121 21.33 8.49 9.37
CA ALA A 121 20.68 9.28 8.34
C ALA A 121 21.58 9.48 7.10
N ALA A 122 22.87 9.79 7.30
CA ALA A 122 23.82 9.96 6.19
C ALA A 122 24.01 8.65 5.41
N LYS A 123 24.12 7.51 6.09
CA LYS A 123 24.20 6.19 5.47
C LYS A 123 22.92 5.85 4.70
N MET A 124 21.74 6.12 5.27
CA MET A 124 20.45 5.90 4.59
C MET A 124 20.33 6.77 3.33
N ILE A 125 20.62 8.07 3.44
CA ILE A 125 20.61 8.99 2.30
C ILE A 125 21.54 8.48 1.20
N HIS A 126 22.78 8.12 1.55
CA HIS A 126 23.75 7.60 0.59
C HIS A 126 23.26 6.33 -0.11
N ALA A 127 22.69 5.36 0.63
CA ALA A 127 22.13 4.13 0.07
C ALA A 127 20.96 4.41 -0.89
N VAL A 128 20.05 5.33 -0.52
CA VAL A 128 18.93 5.75 -1.36
C VAL A 128 19.41 6.43 -2.65
N LEU A 129 20.42 7.29 -2.58
CA LEU A 129 21.03 7.92 -3.76
C LEU A 129 21.75 6.91 -4.67
N LYS A 130 22.46 5.94 -4.09
CA LYS A 130 23.09 4.84 -4.84
C LYS A 130 22.06 3.99 -5.58
N TYR A 131 20.91 3.74 -4.96
CA TYR A 131 19.79 3.05 -5.62
C TYR A 131 19.20 3.87 -6.77
N HIS A 132 19.01 5.18 -6.58
CA HIS A 132 18.60 6.10 -7.64
C HIS A 132 19.57 6.06 -8.83
N HIS A 133 20.85 6.13 -8.57
CA HIS A 133 21.89 6.01 -9.61
C HIS A 133 21.80 4.68 -10.38
N ASN A 134 21.54 3.56 -9.68
CA ASN A 134 21.34 2.26 -10.32
C ASN A 134 20.08 2.24 -11.22
N ILE A 135 19.02 2.97 -10.86
CA ILE A 135 17.84 3.14 -11.73
C ILE A 135 18.22 3.90 -13.00
N LEU A 136 18.92 5.02 -12.86
CA LEU A 136 19.33 5.88 -13.99
C LEU A 136 20.23 5.14 -14.98
N GLU A 137 21.12 4.32 -14.49
CA GLU A 137 22.04 3.53 -15.29
C GLU A 137 21.48 2.17 -15.75
N SER A 138 20.19 1.91 -15.48
CA SER A 138 19.53 0.64 -15.82
C SER A 138 20.25 -0.59 -15.24
N LYS A 139 20.88 -0.45 -14.08
CA LYS A 139 21.61 -1.52 -13.39
C LYS A 139 20.74 -2.40 -12.50
N LEU A 140 19.46 -2.04 -12.32
CA LEU A 140 18.56 -2.86 -11.53
C LEU A 140 18.27 -4.18 -12.24
N LYS A 141 18.33 -5.25 -11.47
CA LYS A 141 17.87 -6.57 -11.95
C LYS A 141 16.37 -6.53 -12.21
N GLU A 142 15.95 -7.09 -13.34
CA GLU A 142 14.54 -7.23 -13.70
C GLU A 142 13.79 -8.07 -12.67
N ASP A 143 12.67 -7.56 -12.17
CA ASP A 143 11.77 -8.31 -11.29
C ASP A 143 11.06 -9.42 -12.08
N LYS A 144 10.85 -10.57 -11.43
CA LYS A 144 10.16 -11.72 -12.03
C LYS A 144 9.16 -12.33 -11.06
N ALA A 145 8.04 -12.79 -11.59
CA ALA A 145 7.07 -13.60 -10.87
C ALA A 145 6.83 -14.92 -11.61
N GLY A 146 7.20 -16.05 -10.99
CA GLY A 146 7.11 -17.36 -11.64
C GLY A 146 7.92 -17.45 -12.95
N GLY A 147 9.06 -16.76 -13.03
CA GLY A 147 9.91 -16.71 -14.23
C GLY A 147 9.48 -15.66 -15.26
N VAL A 148 8.30 -15.04 -15.13
CA VAL A 148 7.79 -14.02 -16.04
C VAL A 148 8.32 -12.65 -15.63
N PRO A 149 8.93 -11.86 -16.56
CA PRO A 149 9.34 -10.49 -16.30
C PRO A 149 8.17 -9.59 -15.87
N LEU A 150 8.45 -8.66 -14.95
CA LEU A 150 7.51 -7.67 -14.47
C LEU A 150 7.85 -6.28 -14.99
N ASP A 151 6.84 -5.44 -15.17
CA ASP A 151 7.04 -4.04 -15.54
C ASP A 151 7.88 -3.30 -14.50
N MET A 152 8.90 -2.59 -14.98
CA MET A 152 9.87 -1.83 -14.17
C MET A 152 9.62 -0.31 -14.21
N SER A 153 8.62 0.17 -14.95
CA SER A 153 8.38 1.62 -15.15
C SER A 153 8.15 2.38 -13.85
N GLN A 154 7.57 1.73 -12.84
CA GLN A 154 7.27 2.34 -11.54
C GLN A 154 8.53 2.70 -10.72
N TYR A 155 9.69 2.10 -11.01
CA TYR A 155 10.94 2.42 -10.31
C TYR A 155 11.37 3.87 -10.54
N GLN A 156 11.13 4.42 -11.71
CA GLN A 156 11.42 5.83 -12.02
C GLN A 156 10.47 6.81 -11.31
N LEU A 157 9.37 6.32 -10.73
CA LEU A 157 8.39 7.15 -10.03
C LEU A 157 8.67 7.29 -8.52
N ILE A 158 9.66 6.58 -7.98
CA ILE A 158 9.99 6.62 -6.55
C ILE A 158 10.62 7.97 -6.16
N TYR A 159 11.36 8.60 -7.08
CA TYR A 159 12.12 9.81 -6.82
C TYR A 159 11.52 11.03 -7.50
N GLY A 160 11.60 12.17 -6.81
CA GLY A 160 11.19 13.46 -7.39
C GLY A 160 9.72 13.54 -7.77
N THR A 161 8.88 12.64 -7.26
CA THR A 161 7.44 12.64 -7.53
C THR A 161 6.72 13.40 -6.43
N THR A 162 5.98 14.43 -6.81
CA THR A 162 5.26 15.31 -5.90
C THR A 162 3.80 15.39 -6.27
N ARG A 163 2.93 15.27 -5.27
CA ARG A 163 1.49 15.48 -5.40
C ARG A 163 1.17 16.93 -5.10
N ILE A 164 0.80 17.67 -6.13
CA ILE A 164 0.44 19.10 -6.05
C ILE A 164 -1.03 19.19 -5.66
N PRO A 165 -1.36 19.85 -4.53
CA PRO A 165 -2.74 20.00 -4.12
C PRO A 165 -3.49 20.97 -5.04
N LYS A 166 -4.69 20.55 -5.49
CA LYS A 166 -5.61 21.32 -6.29
C LYS A 166 -7.03 21.10 -5.77
N HIS A 167 -7.89 22.07 -6.01
CA HIS A 167 -9.31 21.95 -5.66
C HIS A 167 -9.97 20.84 -6.50
N GLY A 168 -10.69 19.95 -5.84
CA GLY A 168 -11.44 18.85 -6.44
C GLY A 168 -10.60 17.66 -6.91
N LYS A 169 -9.43 17.86 -7.48
CA LYS A 169 -8.52 16.80 -7.96
C LYS A 169 -7.09 17.31 -7.94
N ASP A 170 -6.21 16.58 -7.24
CA ASP A 170 -4.79 16.91 -7.22
C ASP A 170 -4.09 16.56 -8.54
N GLU A 171 -2.92 17.16 -8.76
CA GLU A 171 -2.04 16.89 -9.88
C GLU A 171 -0.77 16.16 -9.40
N ILE A 172 -0.08 15.50 -10.32
CA ILE A 172 1.22 14.89 -10.07
C ILE A 172 2.28 15.56 -10.93
N ARG A 173 3.40 15.84 -10.28
CA ARG A 173 4.64 16.19 -10.95
C ARG A 173 5.62 15.05 -10.78
N TYR A 174 6.14 14.54 -11.87
CA TYR A 174 7.14 13.47 -11.87
C TYR A 174 8.53 14.04 -12.11
N GLY A 175 9.48 13.66 -11.26
CA GLY A 175 10.90 14.06 -11.40
C GLY A 175 11.50 13.60 -12.73
N LYS A 176 11.12 12.41 -13.20
CA LYS A 176 11.56 11.87 -14.49
C LYS A 176 11.19 12.73 -15.70
N ASP A 177 10.14 13.54 -15.60
CA ASP A 177 9.63 14.38 -16.70
C ASP A 177 10.23 15.80 -16.68
N ALA A 178 11.07 16.11 -15.68
CA ALA A 178 11.67 17.46 -15.52
C ALA A 178 12.85 17.76 -16.45
N GLY A 179 13.20 16.84 -17.36
CA GLY A 179 14.36 16.96 -18.26
C GLY A 179 15.71 16.70 -17.57
N LYS A 180 15.91 17.20 -16.37
CA LYS A 180 17.07 16.91 -15.51
C LYS A 180 16.59 16.55 -14.11
N TRP A 181 17.12 15.48 -13.55
CA TRP A 181 16.86 15.09 -12.17
C TRP A 181 17.39 16.13 -11.18
N ALA A 182 16.63 16.36 -10.12
CA ALA A 182 17.10 17.19 -9.02
C ALA A 182 18.36 16.59 -8.38
N GLN A 183 19.19 17.46 -7.84
CA GLN A 183 20.45 17.11 -7.15
C GLN A 183 20.38 17.45 -5.67
N HIS A 184 19.18 17.62 -5.13
CA HIS A 184 18.95 17.98 -3.74
C HIS A 184 17.81 17.16 -3.13
N ILE A 185 17.82 17.14 -1.82
CA ILE A 185 16.75 16.63 -0.96
C ILE A 185 16.26 17.77 -0.06
N ILE A 186 15.09 17.56 0.57
CA ILE A 186 14.67 18.40 1.68
C ILE A 186 14.95 17.68 2.98
N VAL A 187 15.57 18.38 3.93
CA VAL A 187 15.69 17.91 5.31
C VAL A 187 14.81 18.77 6.20
N VAL A 188 13.97 18.13 7.00
CA VAL A 188 13.09 18.79 7.98
C VAL A 188 13.62 18.52 9.38
N ARG A 189 13.78 19.58 10.18
CA ARG A 189 14.13 19.46 11.59
C ARG A 189 13.51 20.60 12.40
N ASN A 190 12.94 20.26 13.55
CA ASN A 190 12.26 21.21 14.45
C ASN A 190 11.27 22.13 13.72
N GLY A 191 10.57 21.60 12.70
CA GLY A 191 9.64 22.38 11.88
C GLY A 191 10.28 23.30 10.83
N HIS A 192 11.61 23.37 10.76
CA HIS A 192 12.33 24.07 9.69
C HIS A 192 12.60 23.12 8.52
N SER A 193 12.57 23.64 7.30
CA SER A 193 12.91 22.90 6.08
C SER A 193 14.19 23.47 5.46
N PHE A 194 15.05 22.56 4.99
CA PHE A 194 16.34 22.89 4.39
C PHE A 194 16.46 22.28 3.00
N HIS A 195 16.90 23.08 2.03
CA HIS A 195 17.37 22.58 0.75
C HIS A 195 18.80 22.04 0.95
N VAL A 196 19.02 20.77 0.64
CA VAL A 196 20.30 20.08 0.90
C VAL A 196 20.82 19.47 -0.39
N PRO A 197 21.85 20.05 -1.01
CA PRO A 197 22.54 19.42 -2.13
C PRO A 197 23.13 18.07 -1.71
N VAL A 198 22.93 17.05 -2.52
CA VAL A 198 23.43 15.68 -2.26
C VAL A 198 24.29 15.13 -3.40
N TYR A 199 24.65 16.00 -4.32
CA TYR A 199 25.61 15.77 -5.39
C TYR A 199 26.69 16.85 -5.37
N ASP A 200 27.89 16.51 -5.82
CA ASP A 200 28.95 17.49 -6.00
C ASP A 200 28.77 18.28 -7.31
N THR A 201 29.65 19.23 -7.54
CA THR A 201 29.64 20.09 -8.76
C THR A 201 29.85 19.31 -10.06
N THR A 202 30.31 18.08 -9.99
CA THR A 202 30.52 17.18 -11.15
C THR A 202 29.31 16.24 -11.38
N GLY A 203 28.32 16.25 -10.48
CA GLY A 203 27.13 15.41 -10.57
C GLY A 203 27.31 14.02 -9.95
N VAL A 204 28.32 13.84 -9.11
CA VAL A 204 28.55 12.60 -8.36
C VAL A 204 27.84 12.68 -7.00
N PRO A 205 27.12 11.63 -6.56
CA PRO A 205 26.53 11.60 -5.23
C PRO A 205 27.55 11.81 -4.11
N LEU A 206 27.20 12.60 -3.11
CA LEU A 206 28.07 12.86 -1.96
C LEU A 206 28.32 11.58 -1.16
N SER A 207 29.53 11.46 -0.61
CA SER A 207 29.89 10.38 0.33
C SER A 207 29.22 10.55 1.68
N VAL A 208 29.22 9.49 2.51
CA VAL A 208 28.64 9.52 3.85
C VAL A 208 29.21 10.65 4.72
N PRO A 209 30.56 10.88 4.79
CA PRO A 209 31.10 12.00 5.57
C PRO A 209 30.65 13.37 5.08
N GLN A 210 30.53 13.56 3.75
CA GLN A 210 30.06 14.83 3.17
C GLN A 210 28.58 15.08 3.53
N ILE A 211 27.71 14.06 3.39
CA ILE A 211 26.30 14.15 3.80
C ILE A 211 26.22 14.44 5.31
N GLN A 212 27.01 13.75 6.12
CA GLN A 212 27.02 13.96 7.57
C GLN A 212 27.44 15.39 7.94
N SER A 213 28.42 15.96 7.24
CA SER A 213 28.80 17.37 7.39
C SER A 213 27.65 18.32 7.08
N GLN A 214 26.84 18.05 6.04
CA GLN A 214 25.64 18.81 5.72
C GLN A 214 24.63 18.75 6.86
N LEU A 215 24.38 17.54 7.39
CA LEU A 215 23.43 17.34 8.49
C LEU A 215 23.86 18.05 9.78
N HIS A 216 25.16 18.10 10.08
CA HIS A 216 25.69 18.89 11.23
C HIS A 216 25.39 20.38 11.12
N LYS A 217 25.52 20.97 9.91
CA LYS A 217 25.15 22.38 9.69
C LYS A 217 23.68 22.62 9.97
N ILE A 218 22.80 21.70 9.52
CA ILE A 218 21.36 21.78 9.76
C ILE A 218 21.04 21.73 11.26
N ILE A 219 21.73 20.89 12.03
CA ILE A 219 21.55 20.84 13.49
C ILE A 219 21.83 22.21 14.11
N ALA A 220 22.95 22.84 13.75
CA ALA A 220 23.33 24.16 14.28
C ALA A 220 22.32 25.26 13.90
N GLU A 221 21.73 25.20 12.71
CA GLU A 221 20.77 26.21 12.23
C GLU A 221 19.32 25.96 12.63
N SER A 222 19.04 24.85 13.33
CA SER A 222 17.69 24.41 13.73
C SER A 222 17.56 24.10 15.22
N GLU A 223 18.30 24.77 16.09
CA GLU A 223 18.21 24.58 17.55
C GLU A 223 16.83 25.00 18.10
N SER A 224 16.30 26.13 17.61
CA SER A 224 14.97 26.60 17.93
C SER A 224 13.88 25.83 17.19
N VAL A 225 12.71 25.69 17.80
CA VAL A 225 11.53 25.10 17.15
C VAL A 225 10.80 26.16 16.35
N ASN A 226 10.46 25.86 15.10
CA ASN A 226 9.57 26.70 14.30
C ASN A 226 8.13 26.52 14.78
N ALA A 227 7.52 27.61 15.23
CA ALA A 227 6.14 27.60 15.72
C ALA A 227 5.09 27.33 14.60
N PHE A 228 5.46 27.55 13.34
CA PHE A 228 4.54 27.43 12.20
C PHE A 228 5.14 26.57 11.07
N PRO A 229 5.28 25.24 11.27
CA PRO A 229 5.82 24.34 10.27
C PRO A 229 4.81 24.10 9.14
N ILE A 230 5.06 24.64 7.95
CA ILE A 230 4.11 24.58 6.83
C ILE A 230 3.87 23.15 6.31
N ASN A 231 4.84 22.27 6.49
CA ASN A 231 4.74 20.87 6.05
C ASN A 231 3.56 20.14 6.68
N ILE A 232 3.12 20.54 7.89
CA ILE A 232 1.95 19.95 8.53
C ILE A 232 0.65 20.15 7.74
N CYS A 233 0.54 21.22 6.96
CA CYS A 233 -0.64 21.49 6.14
C CYS A 233 -0.86 20.41 5.06
N SER A 234 0.19 19.70 4.63
CA SER A 234 0.09 18.60 3.67
C SER A 234 -0.68 17.40 4.22
N SER A 235 -0.82 17.30 5.55
CA SER A 235 -1.57 16.26 6.24
C SER A 235 -3.06 16.54 6.39
N ASP A 236 -3.53 17.71 5.96
CA ASP A 236 -4.92 18.15 6.09
C ASP A 236 -5.81 17.63 4.94
N ASP A 237 -7.12 17.93 5.04
CA ASP A 237 -8.06 17.77 3.93
C ASP A 237 -7.50 18.41 2.66
N ARG A 238 -7.68 17.72 1.52
CA ARG A 238 -7.00 18.11 0.28
C ARG A 238 -7.46 19.44 -0.28
N ASP A 239 -8.72 19.79 -0.13
CA ASP A 239 -9.22 21.06 -0.63
C ASP A 239 -8.79 22.22 0.29
N LYS A 240 -8.73 21.99 1.61
CA LYS A 240 -8.16 22.95 2.55
C LYS A 240 -6.67 23.18 2.28
N TRP A 241 -5.93 22.11 2.10
CA TRP A 241 -4.51 22.22 1.75
C TRP A 241 -4.31 22.94 0.42
N ALA A 242 -5.12 22.70 -0.59
CA ALA A 242 -5.04 23.39 -1.87
C ALA A 242 -5.20 24.93 -1.71
N GLN A 243 -6.16 25.37 -0.90
CA GLN A 243 -6.37 26.80 -0.61
C GLN A 243 -5.16 27.44 0.10
N VAL A 244 -4.64 26.77 1.13
CA VAL A 244 -3.46 27.24 1.88
C VAL A 244 -2.23 27.25 0.99
N TYR A 245 -2.02 26.18 0.22
CA TYR A 245 -0.90 26.04 -0.71
C TYR A 245 -0.86 27.16 -1.74
N ASP A 246 -1.99 27.50 -2.37
CA ASP A 246 -2.06 28.56 -3.38
C ASP A 246 -1.70 29.93 -2.79
N ARG A 247 -2.10 30.22 -1.53
CA ARG A 247 -1.71 31.45 -0.82
C ARG A 247 -0.23 31.48 -0.49
N ILE A 248 0.29 30.40 0.12
CA ILE A 248 1.70 30.31 0.51
C ILE A 248 2.60 30.38 -0.72
N LYS A 249 2.26 29.70 -1.80
CA LYS A 249 3.05 29.65 -3.04
C LYS A 249 3.23 31.02 -3.67
N LYS A 250 2.23 31.91 -3.62
CA LYS A 250 2.32 33.26 -4.18
C LYS A 250 3.49 34.07 -3.61
N ASN A 251 3.73 33.96 -2.30
CA ASN A 251 4.76 34.72 -1.59
C ASN A 251 6.07 33.93 -1.41
N ASN A 252 6.07 32.63 -1.70
CA ASN A 252 7.18 31.73 -1.39
C ASN A 252 7.53 30.80 -2.57
N CYS A 253 7.42 31.30 -3.79
CA CYS A 253 7.53 30.50 -5.00
C CYS A 253 8.83 29.66 -5.07
N GLN A 254 9.97 30.29 -4.71
CA GLN A 254 11.28 29.60 -4.73
C GLN A 254 11.36 28.48 -3.69
N SER A 255 10.95 28.75 -2.44
CA SER A 255 10.97 27.75 -1.36
C SER A 255 10.04 26.59 -1.66
N ILE A 256 8.82 26.86 -2.14
CA ILE A 256 7.86 25.81 -2.57
C ILE A 256 8.41 25.02 -3.74
N SER A 257 8.97 25.68 -4.76
CA SER A 257 9.59 25.00 -5.91
C SER A 257 10.75 24.09 -5.48
N SER A 258 11.56 24.51 -4.51
CA SER A 258 12.62 23.66 -3.95
C SER A 258 12.05 22.39 -3.33
N VAL A 259 10.94 22.48 -2.57
CA VAL A 259 10.27 21.30 -1.98
C VAL A 259 9.69 20.39 -3.04
N GLU A 260 8.98 20.98 -4.02
CA GLU A 260 8.32 20.22 -5.10
C GLU A 260 9.29 19.46 -6.00
N ASN A 261 10.50 19.97 -6.15
CA ASN A 261 11.53 19.41 -7.03
C ASN A 261 12.46 18.42 -6.34
N ALA A 262 12.45 18.33 -5.02
CA ALA A 262 13.38 17.48 -4.29
C ALA A 262 13.25 16.00 -4.66
N LEU A 263 14.34 15.24 -4.62
CA LEU A 263 14.35 13.80 -4.85
C LEU A 263 13.49 13.06 -3.81
N PHE A 264 13.63 13.44 -2.54
CA PHE A 264 12.86 12.94 -1.40
C PHE A 264 13.04 13.88 -0.20
N VAL A 265 12.33 13.57 0.88
CA VAL A 265 12.39 14.33 2.13
C VAL A 265 12.95 13.44 3.24
N VAL A 266 13.75 14.02 4.12
CA VAL A 266 14.28 13.40 5.33
C VAL A 266 13.85 14.21 6.54
N ALA A 267 13.21 13.59 7.52
CA ALA A 267 12.90 14.20 8.80
C ALA A 267 13.95 13.78 9.85
N LEU A 268 14.56 14.76 10.53
CA LEU A 268 15.46 14.57 11.65
C LEU A 268 14.74 14.94 12.94
N ASP A 269 13.93 14.02 13.46
CA ASP A 269 13.13 14.27 14.65
C ASP A 269 13.99 14.23 15.93
N ARG A 270 13.58 15.00 16.94
CA ARG A 270 14.13 14.85 18.28
C ARG A 270 13.52 13.62 18.91
N THR A 271 14.26 12.56 19.03
CA THR A 271 13.85 11.41 19.83
C THR A 271 14.49 11.50 21.21
N ASP A 272 13.72 11.91 22.19
CA ASP A 272 14.07 11.73 23.61
C ASP A 272 13.68 10.33 24.11
N GLY A 273 13.34 9.42 23.20
CA GLY A 273 13.01 8.01 23.46
C GLY A 273 11.66 7.80 24.16
N ARG A 274 10.87 8.85 24.40
CA ARG A 274 9.60 8.78 25.13
C ARG A 274 8.36 9.14 24.30
N SER A 275 8.49 9.95 23.28
CA SER A 275 7.43 10.17 22.32
C SER A 275 7.50 9.05 21.29
N SER A 276 6.48 8.20 21.25
CA SER A 276 6.22 7.39 20.07
C SER A 276 6.30 8.33 18.87
N PRO A 277 7.27 8.18 17.96
CA PRO A 277 7.26 9.02 16.76
C PRO A 277 5.92 8.76 16.11
N SER A 278 5.21 9.79 15.80
CA SER A 278 4.04 9.70 14.98
C SER A 278 4.49 9.02 13.68
N THR A 279 4.20 7.74 13.57
CA THR A 279 4.37 6.94 12.35
C THR A 279 3.64 7.63 11.19
N ALA A 280 2.76 8.56 11.50
CA ALA A 280 1.99 9.36 10.59
C ALA A 280 2.79 10.44 9.82
N ASP A 281 3.87 10.98 10.41
CA ASP A 281 4.56 12.14 9.81
C ASP A 281 5.45 11.78 8.61
N ASN A 282 5.84 10.51 8.48
CA ASN A 282 6.82 10.08 7.47
C ASN A 282 6.22 9.44 6.20
N MET A 283 4.92 9.49 6.00
CA MET A 283 4.24 8.55 5.11
C MET A 283 3.73 9.12 3.78
N GLY A 284 4.06 10.35 3.42
CA GLY A 284 3.38 11.05 2.31
C GLY A 284 3.72 10.60 0.88
N GLN A 285 4.74 9.77 0.65
CA GLN A 285 5.31 9.61 -0.70
C GLN A 285 5.11 8.24 -1.38
N ALA A 286 4.59 7.21 -0.72
CA ALA A 286 4.43 5.87 -1.29
C ALA A 286 3.34 5.75 -2.38
N ILE A 287 2.64 6.83 -2.70
CA ILE A 287 1.43 6.82 -3.54
C ILE A 287 1.72 6.48 -5.01
N HIS A 288 2.89 6.76 -5.53
CA HIS A 288 3.18 6.69 -6.96
C HIS A 288 4.10 5.56 -7.39
N GLY A 289 5.04 5.16 -6.57
CA GLY A 289 5.73 3.89 -6.76
C GLY A 289 4.91 2.79 -6.09
N GLY A 290 4.40 1.82 -6.81
CA GLY A 290 3.69 0.69 -6.18
C GLY A 290 4.51 0.09 -5.03
N GLY A 291 3.87 -0.52 -4.05
CA GLY A 291 4.54 -1.14 -2.89
C GLY A 291 5.77 -1.99 -3.22
N PRO A 292 5.76 -2.85 -4.28
CA PRO A 292 6.93 -3.64 -4.64
C PRO A 292 8.20 -2.85 -4.97
N PRO A 293 8.22 -1.79 -5.80
CA PRO A 293 9.41 -0.98 -6.01
C PRO A 293 9.97 -0.34 -4.73
N LEU A 294 9.08 0.14 -3.85
CA LEU A 294 9.50 0.67 -2.55
C LEU A 294 10.09 -0.44 -1.66
N ALA A 295 9.45 -1.61 -1.60
CA ALA A 295 9.95 -2.77 -0.86
C ALA A 295 11.37 -3.18 -1.31
N MET A 296 11.65 -3.14 -2.61
CA MET A 296 12.97 -3.43 -3.16
C MET A 296 14.03 -2.37 -2.79
N LEU A 297 13.64 -1.08 -2.76
CA LEU A 297 14.51 -0.01 -2.26
C LEU A 297 14.84 -0.24 -0.77
N LEU A 298 13.84 -0.57 0.04
CA LEU A 298 14.02 -0.77 1.48
C LEU A 298 14.91 -2.00 1.77
N ASP A 299 14.71 -3.11 1.05
CA ASP A 299 15.61 -4.27 1.12
C ASP A 299 17.04 -3.91 0.72
N TYR A 300 17.21 -3.11 -0.34
CA TYR A 300 18.52 -2.64 -0.76
C TYR A 300 19.21 -1.79 0.31
N VAL A 301 18.48 -0.88 0.95
CA VAL A 301 19.02 -0.07 2.05
C VAL A 301 19.48 -0.97 3.20
N CYS A 302 18.67 -1.95 3.61
CA CYS A 302 19.06 -2.92 4.64
C CYS A 302 20.33 -3.71 4.24
N ASP A 303 20.41 -4.18 2.99
CA ASP A 303 21.60 -4.87 2.48
C ASP A 303 22.88 -4.00 2.55
N GLN A 304 22.76 -2.68 2.29
CA GLN A 304 23.92 -1.79 2.42
C GLN A 304 24.39 -1.68 3.88
N PHE A 305 23.46 -1.70 4.85
CA PHE A 305 23.82 -1.72 6.27
C PHE A 305 24.43 -3.08 6.69
N ASP A 306 23.88 -4.19 6.26
CA ASP A 306 24.39 -5.52 6.59
C ASP A 306 25.79 -5.78 6.00
N GLN A 307 26.06 -5.24 4.83
CA GLN A 307 27.34 -5.40 4.12
C GLN A 307 28.35 -4.29 4.44
N GLU A 308 27.96 -3.30 5.26
CA GLU A 308 28.77 -2.08 5.51
C GLU A 308 29.27 -1.40 4.22
N ALA A 309 28.46 -1.48 3.15
CA ALA A 309 28.83 -1.12 1.78
C ALA A 309 28.71 0.40 1.52
N PHE A 310 29.25 1.22 2.42
CA PHE A 310 29.20 2.67 2.33
C PHE A 310 30.51 3.27 1.84
N ASN A 311 30.41 4.32 1.00
CA ASN A 311 31.56 5.12 0.68
C ASN A 311 31.88 6.07 1.86
N THR A 312 32.93 5.73 2.61
CA THR A 312 33.42 6.50 3.76
C THR A 312 34.59 7.44 3.40
N THR A 313 35.11 7.39 2.17
CA THR A 313 36.13 8.32 1.72
C THR A 313 35.51 9.66 1.35
N SER A 314 36.12 10.75 1.83
CA SER A 314 35.73 12.09 1.43
C SER A 314 36.30 12.38 0.05
N ASN A 315 35.43 12.65 -0.93
CA ASN A 315 35.89 13.13 -2.23
C ASN A 315 36.39 14.59 -2.10
N ALA A 316 37.44 14.94 -2.82
CA ALA A 316 37.97 16.31 -2.80
C ALA A 316 37.11 17.32 -3.58
N SER A 317 36.06 16.86 -4.27
CA SER A 317 35.17 17.73 -5.06
C SER A 317 34.38 18.70 -4.20
N ALA A 318 34.22 19.92 -4.65
CA ALA A 318 33.42 20.94 -4.00
C ALA A 318 31.92 20.59 -4.08
N PHE A 319 31.19 20.95 -3.04
CA PHE A 319 29.75 20.83 -2.99
C PHE A 319 29.13 22.00 -2.22
N ASP A 320 27.92 22.36 -2.55
CA ASP A 320 27.21 23.48 -1.95
C ASP A 320 26.74 23.14 -0.52
N SER A 321 26.66 24.18 0.33
CA SER A 321 26.14 24.06 1.69
C SER A 321 24.60 23.96 1.68
N PRO A 322 23.99 23.36 2.72
CA PRO A 322 22.55 23.39 2.89
C PRO A 322 22.09 24.85 3.09
N SER A 323 20.85 25.13 2.70
CA SER A 323 20.25 26.43 2.89
C SER A 323 18.85 26.29 3.50
N LYS A 324 18.57 27.09 4.52
CA LYS A 324 17.28 27.14 5.19
C LYS A 324 16.23 27.75 4.27
N LEU A 325 15.10 27.07 4.12
CA LEU A 325 13.97 27.62 3.38
C LEU A 325 13.16 28.55 4.28
N ASN A 326 13.04 29.79 3.84
CA ASN A 326 12.25 30.80 4.56
C ASN A 326 10.87 30.90 3.93
N PHE A 327 9.84 31.06 4.78
CA PHE A 327 8.45 31.19 4.37
C PHE A 327 7.83 32.46 4.98
N GLN A 328 7.35 33.32 4.10
CA GLN A 328 6.54 34.48 4.49
C GLN A 328 5.10 34.03 4.69
N LEU A 329 4.61 34.08 5.92
CA LEU A 329 3.30 33.59 6.32
C LEU A 329 2.41 34.74 6.79
N THR A 330 1.20 34.79 6.29
CA THR A 330 0.14 35.64 6.80
C THR A 330 -0.44 35.08 8.10
N ASN A 331 -1.28 35.85 8.79
CA ASN A 331 -2.00 35.36 9.98
C ASN A 331 -2.96 34.21 9.62
N ASP A 332 -3.60 34.26 8.44
CA ASP A 332 -4.47 33.16 7.97
C ASP A 332 -3.70 31.88 7.70
N ASP A 333 -2.46 31.99 7.21
CA ASP A 333 -1.60 30.82 7.01
C ASP A 333 -1.19 30.19 8.34
N ARG A 334 -0.84 31.03 9.34
CA ARG A 334 -0.51 30.56 10.70
C ARG A 334 -1.69 29.87 11.36
N ASN A 335 -2.89 30.44 11.24
CA ASN A 335 -4.11 29.81 11.75
C ASN A 335 -4.39 28.47 11.07
N ALA A 336 -4.24 28.39 9.75
CA ALA A 336 -4.41 27.15 9.00
C ALA A 336 -3.41 26.05 9.44
N ILE A 337 -2.15 26.42 9.71
CA ILE A 337 -1.12 25.51 10.24
C ILE A 337 -1.54 24.96 11.62
N ILE A 338 -1.99 25.81 12.53
CA ILE A 338 -2.46 25.41 13.86
C ILE A 338 -3.66 24.46 13.74
N GLU A 339 -4.61 24.77 12.88
CA GLU A 339 -5.78 23.93 12.65
C GLU A 339 -5.42 22.58 12.03
N ALA A 340 -4.49 22.55 11.06
CA ALA A 340 -4.00 21.31 10.45
C ALA A 340 -3.30 20.43 11.51
N SER A 341 -2.45 21.03 12.37
CA SER A 341 -1.80 20.32 13.48
C SER A 341 -2.84 19.68 14.40
N ASN A 342 -3.84 20.45 14.85
CA ASN A 342 -4.89 19.93 15.72
C ASN A 342 -5.69 18.79 15.09
N ARG A 343 -5.90 18.81 13.76
CA ARG A 343 -6.61 17.74 13.06
C ARG A 343 -5.80 16.47 12.96
N ILE A 344 -4.52 16.56 12.60
CA ILE A 344 -3.66 15.36 12.50
C ILE A 344 -3.39 14.75 13.86
N ASP A 345 -3.21 15.56 14.92
CA ASP A 345 -3.02 15.06 16.27
C ASP A 345 -4.24 14.26 16.76
N LYS A 346 -5.47 14.75 16.48
CA LYS A 346 -6.70 14.01 16.77
C LYS A 346 -6.80 12.71 15.97
N ALA A 347 -6.44 12.75 14.69
CA ALA A 347 -6.47 11.56 13.84
C ALA A 347 -5.45 10.52 14.29
N ALA A 348 -4.23 10.95 14.63
CA ALA A 348 -3.17 10.07 15.15
C ALA A 348 -3.56 9.47 16.51
N ALA A 349 -4.13 10.28 17.43
CA ALA A 349 -4.61 9.82 18.73
C ALA A 349 -5.74 8.77 18.62
N ASN A 350 -6.55 8.82 17.54
CA ASN A 350 -7.62 7.88 17.27
C ASN A 350 -7.14 6.54 16.70
N LEU A 351 -5.91 6.45 16.22
CA LEU A 351 -5.37 5.22 15.64
C LEU A 351 -4.84 4.29 16.74
N GLU A 352 -5.27 3.02 16.74
CA GLU A 352 -4.68 1.91 17.48
C GLU A 352 -3.79 1.13 16.51
N ILE A 353 -2.51 0.92 16.89
CA ILE A 353 -1.56 0.12 16.10
C ILE A 353 -1.00 -0.96 17.00
N VAL A 354 -1.02 -2.21 16.54
CA VAL A 354 -0.43 -3.37 17.22
C VAL A 354 0.53 -4.07 16.27
N SER A 355 1.77 -4.19 16.70
CA SER A 355 2.79 -5.00 16.05
C SER A 355 2.79 -6.40 16.67
N LEU A 356 2.63 -7.43 15.85
CA LEU A 356 2.59 -8.82 16.27
C LEU A 356 3.72 -9.60 15.57
N GLY A 357 4.71 -10.03 16.33
CA GLY A 357 5.66 -11.07 15.92
C GLY A 357 5.08 -12.45 16.23
N PHE A 358 4.75 -13.21 15.22
CA PHE A 358 4.33 -14.60 15.35
C PHE A 358 5.52 -15.52 15.06
N ASP A 359 6.21 -15.96 16.11
CA ASP A 359 7.49 -16.68 16.05
C ASP A 359 7.34 -18.22 16.12
N HIS A 360 6.11 -18.74 16.14
CA HIS A 360 5.87 -20.18 16.25
C HIS A 360 6.13 -20.94 14.95
N TYR A 361 5.87 -20.30 13.81
CA TYR A 361 6.17 -20.79 12.47
C TYR A 361 6.00 -19.68 11.42
N GLY A 362 6.51 -19.91 10.22
CA GLY A 362 6.38 -19.01 9.08
C GLY A 362 5.83 -19.70 7.84
N LYS A 363 6.37 -19.33 6.67
CA LYS A 363 6.00 -19.94 5.37
C LYS A 363 6.31 -21.45 5.30
N ASN A 364 7.27 -21.93 6.07
CA ASN A 364 7.71 -23.32 6.08
C ASN A 364 6.56 -24.29 6.36
N VAL A 365 5.66 -23.95 7.29
CA VAL A 365 4.58 -24.86 7.71
C VAL A 365 3.52 -25.06 6.63
N PRO A 366 2.84 -24.03 6.09
CA PRO A 366 1.91 -24.24 5.00
C PRO A 366 2.59 -24.83 3.76
N LYS A 367 3.83 -24.45 3.43
CA LYS A 367 4.58 -25.05 2.32
C LYS A 367 4.80 -26.55 2.49
N ALA A 368 5.22 -27.00 3.67
CA ALA A 368 5.39 -28.42 3.98
C ALA A 368 4.09 -29.22 3.86
N ALA A 369 2.95 -28.58 4.13
CA ALA A 369 1.62 -29.15 3.95
C ALA A 369 1.08 -29.07 2.50
N GLY A 370 1.86 -28.51 1.56
CA GLY A 370 1.45 -28.30 0.16
C GLY A 370 0.46 -27.15 -0.03
N LEU A 371 0.37 -26.24 0.94
CA LEU A 371 -0.53 -25.09 0.93
C LEU A 371 0.17 -23.79 0.54
N SER A 372 -0.56 -22.84 -0.07
CA SER A 372 -0.09 -21.50 -0.31
C SER A 372 0.06 -20.75 1.02
N PRO A 373 1.26 -20.25 1.39
CA PRO A 373 1.42 -19.50 2.64
C PRO A 373 0.57 -18.24 2.71
N ASP A 374 0.48 -17.52 1.63
CA ASP A 374 -0.31 -16.31 1.52
C ASP A 374 -1.81 -16.59 1.72
N SER A 375 -2.36 -17.53 0.94
CA SER A 375 -3.76 -17.94 1.07
C SER A 375 -4.09 -18.48 2.47
N PHE A 376 -3.14 -19.18 3.09
CA PHE A 376 -3.27 -19.66 4.46
C PHE A 376 -3.38 -18.50 5.48
N ILE A 377 -2.54 -17.47 5.36
CA ILE A 377 -2.57 -16.30 6.24
C ILE A 377 -3.86 -15.50 6.01
N GLN A 378 -4.28 -15.31 4.77
CA GLN A 378 -5.53 -14.61 4.45
C GLN A 378 -6.76 -15.32 5.05
N LEU A 379 -6.77 -16.66 4.99
CA LEU A 379 -7.83 -17.45 5.60
C LEU A 379 -7.80 -17.37 7.15
N ALA A 380 -6.62 -17.30 7.77
CA ALA A 380 -6.48 -17.08 9.20
C ALA A 380 -7.05 -15.72 9.65
N MET A 381 -6.87 -14.67 8.85
CA MET A 381 -7.45 -13.35 9.11
C MET A 381 -8.99 -13.38 8.99
N GLN A 382 -9.55 -14.09 8.02
CA GLN A 382 -11.00 -14.28 7.92
C GLN A 382 -11.56 -15.03 9.12
N LEU A 383 -10.87 -16.08 9.56
CA LEU A 383 -11.27 -16.86 10.73
C LEU A 383 -11.22 -16.00 12.00
N ALA A 384 -10.19 -15.21 12.20
CA ALA A 384 -10.05 -14.29 13.33
C ALA A 384 -11.19 -13.25 13.35
N TYR A 385 -11.49 -12.67 12.19
CA TYR A 385 -12.58 -11.71 12.06
C TYR A 385 -13.93 -12.35 12.42
N TYR A 386 -14.22 -13.53 11.86
CA TYR A 386 -15.48 -14.23 12.11
C TYR A 386 -15.67 -14.57 13.59
N LYS A 387 -14.63 -15.03 14.27
CA LYS A 387 -14.69 -15.35 15.71
C LYS A 387 -14.97 -14.13 16.58
N LEU A 388 -14.48 -12.95 16.17
CA LEU A 388 -14.72 -11.70 16.91
C LEU A 388 -16.09 -11.09 16.63
N HIS A 389 -16.55 -11.15 15.38
CA HIS A 389 -17.71 -10.39 14.93
C HIS A 389 -18.91 -11.26 14.56
N ASN A 390 -18.77 -12.59 14.57
CA ASN A 390 -19.78 -13.54 14.10
C ASN A 390 -20.35 -13.19 12.70
N SER A 391 -19.51 -12.62 11.87
CA SER A 391 -19.81 -12.18 10.51
C SER A 391 -18.57 -12.24 9.64
N PHE A 392 -18.76 -12.34 8.33
CA PHE A 392 -17.65 -12.32 7.38
C PHE A 392 -17.28 -10.88 6.98
N ALA A 393 -15.96 -10.64 6.82
CA ALA A 393 -15.45 -9.37 6.35
C ALA A 393 -15.29 -9.36 4.82
N CYS A 394 -15.77 -8.32 4.16
CA CYS A 394 -15.24 -8.02 2.82
C CYS A 394 -13.76 -7.68 2.93
N THR A 395 -12.91 -8.45 2.26
CA THR A 395 -11.46 -8.25 2.30
C THR A 395 -10.96 -7.63 1.01
N TYR A 396 -10.11 -6.62 1.15
CA TYR A 396 -9.21 -6.15 0.11
C TYR A 396 -7.85 -6.80 0.30
N GLU A 397 -7.36 -7.51 -0.71
CA GLU A 397 -5.98 -7.93 -0.83
C GLU A 397 -5.43 -7.46 -2.18
N THR A 398 -4.16 -7.07 -2.18
CA THR A 398 -3.52 -6.50 -3.37
C THR A 398 -3.03 -7.58 -4.32
N GLY A 399 -3.67 -7.73 -5.48
CA GLY A 399 -3.18 -8.51 -6.62
C GLY A 399 -2.35 -7.66 -7.57
N THR A 400 -1.06 -7.99 -7.76
CA THR A 400 -0.20 -7.23 -8.68
C THR A 400 -0.54 -7.47 -10.14
N LEU A 401 -0.60 -6.40 -10.93
CA LEU A 401 -0.77 -6.43 -12.39
C LEU A 401 0.53 -6.09 -13.14
N ARG A 402 1.68 -6.13 -12.50
CA ARG A 402 2.97 -5.78 -13.11
C ARG A 402 3.45 -6.72 -14.22
N LYS A 403 2.72 -7.80 -14.51
CA LYS A 403 2.88 -8.59 -15.75
C LYS A 403 2.49 -7.80 -17.01
N PHE A 404 1.75 -6.70 -16.84
CA PHE A 404 1.31 -5.81 -17.91
C PHE A 404 2.10 -4.49 -17.84
N ALA A 405 2.29 -3.85 -19.00
CA ALA A 405 2.95 -2.55 -19.07
C ALA A 405 2.24 -1.54 -18.16
N GLU A 406 3.00 -0.81 -17.35
CA GLU A 406 2.50 0.18 -16.37
C GLU A 406 1.46 -0.40 -15.38
N GLY A 407 1.40 -1.72 -15.23
CA GLY A 407 0.41 -2.42 -14.44
C GLY A 407 0.51 -2.09 -12.95
N ARG A 408 -0.63 -1.78 -12.33
CA ARG A 408 -0.73 -1.46 -10.90
C ARG A 408 -1.28 -2.65 -10.12
N THR A 409 -2.52 -2.60 -9.72
CA THR A 409 -3.13 -3.62 -8.85
C THR A 409 -4.58 -3.88 -9.22
N ASP A 410 -5.05 -5.10 -8.94
CA ASP A 410 -6.47 -5.41 -8.83
C ASP A 410 -6.75 -6.05 -7.47
N THR A 411 -8.00 -6.28 -7.13
CA THR A 411 -8.42 -6.77 -5.83
C THR A 411 -8.56 -8.30 -5.83
N ILE A 412 -7.83 -8.96 -4.94
CA ILE A 412 -8.10 -10.34 -4.55
C ILE A 412 -9.10 -10.28 -3.40
N ARG A 413 -10.21 -11.01 -3.51
CA ARG A 413 -11.34 -10.93 -2.57
C ARG A 413 -11.51 -12.20 -1.74
N LEU A 414 -11.84 -11.99 -0.49
CA LEU A 414 -12.41 -12.95 0.44
C LEU A 414 -13.62 -12.31 1.18
N PRO A 415 -14.51 -13.13 1.77
CA PRO A 415 -14.59 -14.57 1.68
C PRO A 415 -15.21 -15.06 0.37
N ASN A 416 -14.95 -16.31 0.02
CA ASN A 416 -15.71 -17.11 -0.94
C ASN A 416 -16.48 -18.24 -0.21
N GLU A 417 -17.20 -19.08 -0.94
CA GLU A 417 -18.00 -20.16 -0.33
C GLU A 417 -17.14 -21.16 0.45
N ASP A 418 -16.00 -21.61 -0.11
CA ASP A 418 -15.13 -22.59 0.52
C ASP A 418 -14.50 -22.03 1.81
N SER A 419 -14.05 -20.77 1.79
CA SER A 419 -13.52 -20.11 2.98
C SER A 419 -14.58 -19.93 4.06
N ALA A 420 -15.81 -19.63 3.67
CA ALA A 420 -16.93 -19.49 4.60
C ALA A 420 -17.32 -20.84 5.23
N GLU A 421 -17.33 -21.91 4.44
CA GLU A 421 -17.61 -23.26 4.92
C GLU A 421 -16.55 -23.71 5.93
N PHE A 422 -15.26 -23.53 5.60
CA PHE A 422 -14.18 -23.79 6.54
C PHE A 422 -14.34 -23.02 7.85
N VAL A 423 -14.54 -21.70 7.78
CA VAL A 423 -14.66 -20.84 8.95
C VAL A 423 -15.87 -21.23 9.82
N GLN A 424 -17.02 -21.52 9.23
CA GLN A 424 -18.21 -21.95 9.96
C GLN A 424 -18.02 -23.31 10.64
N MET A 425 -17.34 -24.24 9.98
CA MET A 425 -17.06 -25.57 10.53
C MET A 425 -16.13 -25.54 11.75
N THR A 426 -15.23 -24.54 11.85
CA THR A 426 -14.40 -24.37 13.05
C THR A 426 -15.19 -24.00 14.29
N SER A 427 -16.39 -23.45 14.14
CA SER A 427 -17.29 -23.06 15.25
C SER A 427 -18.14 -24.22 15.78
N SER A 428 -17.99 -25.44 15.24
CA SER A 428 -18.71 -26.63 15.70
C SER A 428 -18.27 -27.02 17.13
N ARG A 429 -19.24 -27.42 17.95
CA ARG A 429 -18.95 -27.91 19.32
C ARG A 429 -18.09 -29.21 19.35
N ARG A 430 -18.09 -29.99 18.27
CA ARG A 430 -17.28 -31.21 18.11
C ARG A 430 -16.63 -31.16 16.72
N PRO A 431 -15.51 -30.49 16.58
CA PRO A 431 -14.85 -30.36 15.29
C PRO A 431 -14.30 -31.72 14.83
N ASP A 432 -14.64 -32.11 13.62
CA ASP A 432 -14.02 -33.25 12.93
C ASP A 432 -12.78 -32.72 12.18
N PHE A 433 -11.60 -32.95 12.73
CA PHE A 433 -10.35 -32.45 12.17
C PHE A 433 -10.06 -32.98 10.76
N SER A 434 -10.52 -34.17 10.41
CA SER A 434 -10.38 -34.69 9.05
C SER A 434 -11.20 -33.88 8.04
N LYS A 435 -12.43 -33.52 8.40
CA LYS A 435 -13.25 -32.64 7.59
C LYS A 435 -12.71 -31.21 7.55
N LEU A 436 -12.27 -30.69 8.69
CA LEU A 436 -11.67 -29.36 8.75
C LEU A 436 -10.42 -29.25 7.88
N ALA A 437 -9.59 -30.30 7.84
CA ALA A 437 -8.41 -30.33 6.97
C ALA A 437 -8.79 -30.36 5.48
N LYS A 438 -9.87 -31.03 5.12
CA LYS A 438 -10.39 -31.01 3.76
C LYS A 438 -10.83 -29.60 3.39
N TYR A 439 -11.72 -28.97 4.18
CA TYR A 439 -12.20 -27.60 3.92
C TYR A 439 -11.09 -26.55 3.94
N LEU A 440 -10.11 -26.69 4.83
CA LEU A 440 -8.91 -25.82 4.85
C LEU A 440 -8.15 -25.89 3.51
N ARG A 441 -7.94 -27.11 2.96
CA ARG A 441 -7.25 -27.28 1.68
C ARG A 441 -8.03 -26.72 0.51
N GLU A 442 -9.33 -26.97 0.47
CA GLU A 442 -10.24 -26.44 -0.56
C GLU A 442 -10.25 -24.91 -0.53
N ALA A 443 -10.44 -24.28 0.63
CA ALA A 443 -10.45 -22.83 0.79
C ALA A 443 -9.11 -22.19 0.40
N VAL A 444 -7.97 -22.77 0.81
CA VAL A 444 -6.64 -22.27 0.43
C VAL A 444 -6.38 -22.44 -1.07
N HIS A 445 -6.86 -23.54 -1.67
CA HIS A 445 -6.68 -23.79 -3.10
C HIS A 445 -7.50 -22.80 -3.94
N GLU A 446 -8.76 -22.61 -3.62
CA GLU A 446 -9.66 -21.67 -4.32
C GLU A 446 -9.14 -20.23 -4.24
N HIS A 447 -8.70 -19.78 -3.05
CA HIS A 447 -8.09 -18.47 -2.91
C HIS A 447 -6.82 -18.32 -3.76
N LYS A 448 -5.96 -19.34 -3.79
CA LYS A 448 -4.75 -19.32 -4.61
C LYS A 448 -5.07 -19.23 -6.11
N ASP A 449 -6.07 -19.96 -6.59
CA ASP A 449 -6.44 -19.95 -8.00
C ASP A 449 -7.14 -18.64 -8.38
N TYR A 450 -7.98 -18.09 -7.49
CA TYR A 450 -8.53 -16.76 -7.65
C TYR A 450 -7.44 -15.67 -7.71
N SER A 451 -6.44 -15.74 -6.82
CA SER A 451 -5.29 -14.82 -6.81
C SER A 451 -4.51 -14.87 -8.13
N LYS A 452 -4.26 -16.06 -8.68
CA LYS A 452 -3.63 -16.21 -10.00
C LYS A 452 -4.48 -15.61 -11.11
N MET A 453 -5.80 -15.82 -11.05
CA MET A 453 -6.74 -15.26 -12.02
C MET A 453 -6.69 -13.73 -12.01
N VAL A 454 -6.72 -13.10 -10.84
CA VAL A 454 -6.60 -11.65 -10.65
C VAL A 454 -5.29 -11.12 -11.19
N MET A 455 -4.15 -11.73 -10.79
CA MET A 455 -2.82 -11.33 -11.24
C MET A 455 -2.58 -11.53 -12.75
N ASN A 456 -3.43 -12.29 -13.41
CA ASN A 456 -3.46 -12.45 -14.88
C ASN A 456 -4.47 -11.49 -15.55
N GLY A 457 -4.93 -10.45 -14.86
CA GLY A 457 -5.80 -9.41 -15.41
C GLY A 457 -7.28 -9.82 -15.53
N ASN A 458 -7.69 -10.90 -14.85
CA ASN A 458 -9.06 -11.41 -14.87
C ASN A 458 -9.87 -11.05 -13.62
N GLY A 459 -9.38 -10.11 -12.80
CA GLY A 459 -10.13 -9.55 -11.68
C GLY A 459 -11.32 -8.71 -12.16
N ILE A 460 -12.37 -8.64 -11.35
CA ILE A 460 -13.58 -7.91 -11.74
C ILE A 460 -13.58 -6.45 -11.29
N ASP A 461 -12.84 -6.11 -10.23
CA ASP A 461 -12.95 -4.80 -9.59
C ASP A 461 -12.57 -3.66 -10.50
N ARG A 462 -11.43 -3.79 -11.17
CA ARG A 462 -10.95 -2.75 -12.09
C ARG A 462 -11.76 -2.72 -13.38
N HIS A 463 -12.28 -3.86 -13.80
CA HIS A 463 -13.19 -3.93 -14.94
C HIS A 463 -14.51 -3.17 -14.65
N LEU A 464 -15.15 -3.45 -13.51
CA LEU A 464 -16.36 -2.73 -13.09
C LEU A 464 -16.10 -1.23 -12.89
N LEU A 465 -14.92 -0.86 -12.36
CA LEU A 465 -14.51 0.54 -12.27
C LEU A 465 -14.45 1.19 -13.66
N GLY A 466 -13.83 0.53 -14.63
CA GLY A 466 -13.75 1.03 -16.00
C GLY A 466 -15.13 1.25 -16.64
N LEU A 467 -16.04 0.31 -16.48
CA LEU A 467 -17.42 0.43 -16.95
C LEU A 467 -18.16 1.58 -16.25
N LYS A 468 -17.97 1.72 -14.93
CA LYS A 468 -18.55 2.82 -14.12
C LYS A 468 -18.06 4.19 -14.57
N ILE A 469 -16.76 4.32 -14.86
CA ILE A 469 -16.17 5.58 -15.37
C ILE A 469 -16.75 5.91 -16.73
N LEU A 470 -16.78 4.96 -17.68
CA LEU A 470 -17.34 5.18 -18.99
C LEU A 470 -18.83 5.53 -18.94
N ALA A 471 -19.61 4.88 -18.08
CA ALA A 471 -21.02 5.21 -17.90
C ALA A 471 -21.21 6.66 -17.46
N LYS A 472 -20.39 7.15 -16.55
CA LYS A 472 -20.45 8.55 -16.08
C LYS A 472 -19.99 9.56 -17.15
N LEU A 473 -19.05 9.17 -18.01
CA LEU A 473 -18.57 10.03 -19.10
C LEU A 473 -19.61 10.14 -20.23
N ASP A 474 -20.34 9.07 -20.54
CA ASP A 474 -21.37 9.05 -21.58
C ASP A 474 -22.66 9.74 -21.13
N GLU A 475 -23.12 9.41 -19.95
CA GLU A 475 -24.35 9.93 -19.35
C GLU A 475 -24.13 10.19 -17.85
N PRO A 476 -23.81 11.43 -17.43
CA PRO A 476 -23.51 11.75 -16.03
C PRO A 476 -24.61 11.32 -15.03
N ASN A 477 -25.87 11.28 -15.49
CA ASN A 477 -27.04 10.88 -14.71
C ASN A 477 -27.43 9.40 -14.88
N SER A 478 -26.67 8.63 -15.69
CA SER A 478 -26.96 7.21 -15.90
C SER A 478 -26.73 6.42 -14.61
N THR A 479 -27.76 5.72 -14.15
CA THR A 479 -27.72 4.80 -13.01
C THR A 479 -27.80 3.38 -13.51
N LEU A 480 -26.65 2.74 -13.70
CA LEU A 480 -26.62 1.30 -13.91
C LEU A 480 -27.00 0.60 -12.60
N ARG A 481 -28.12 -0.11 -12.60
CA ARG A 481 -28.78 -0.69 -11.41
C ARG A 481 -27.81 -1.48 -10.52
N LEU A 482 -26.93 -2.29 -11.10
CA LEU A 482 -25.91 -3.00 -10.32
C LEU A 482 -24.95 -2.04 -9.63
N LEU A 483 -24.34 -1.11 -10.37
CA LEU A 483 -23.27 -0.21 -9.88
C LEU A 483 -23.77 0.87 -8.91
N SER A 484 -25.07 1.07 -8.83
CA SER A 484 -25.77 1.94 -7.86
C SER A 484 -26.46 1.17 -6.74
N SER A 485 -26.44 -0.17 -6.77
CA SER A 485 -27.14 -1.01 -5.81
C SER A 485 -26.49 -0.97 -4.42
N PRO A 486 -27.27 -1.10 -3.34
CA PRO A 486 -26.73 -1.26 -1.99
C PRO A 486 -25.77 -2.47 -1.88
N ALA A 487 -26.01 -3.53 -2.65
CA ALA A 487 -25.14 -4.69 -2.71
C ALA A 487 -23.75 -4.34 -3.24
N TYR A 488 -23.66 -3.60 -4.35
CA TYR A 488 -22.38 -3.16 -4.90
C TYR A 488 -21.66 -2.20 -3.95
N ASN A 489 -22.38 -1.27 -3.32
CA ASN A 489 -21.79 -0.36 -2.36
C ASN A 489 -21.20 -1.12 -1.16
N ARG A 490 -21.89 -2.14 -0.65
CA ARG A 490 -21.39 -2.99 0.42
C ARG A 490 -20.16 -3.81 -0.01
N LEU A 491 -20.10 -4.23 -1.27
CA LEU A 491 -18.94 -4.93 -1.84
C LEU A 491 -17.67 -4.07 -1.81
N LEU A 492 -17.80 -2.75 -1.83
CA LEU A 492 -16.69 -1.80 -1.77
C LEU A 492 -16.27 -1.40 -0.35
N GLN A 493 -17.03 -1.82 0.68
CA GLN A 493 -16.70 -1.59 2.08
C GLN A 493 -15.78 -2.70 2.58
N PHE A 494 -14.50 -2.43 2.64
CA PHE A 494 -13.48 -3.40 3.04
C PHE A 494 -13.23 -3.35 4.55
N GLN A 495 -13.91 -4.21 5.30
CA GLN A 495 -13.68 -4.37 6.75
C GLN A 495 -12.28 -4.92 7.06
N LEU A 496 -11.71 -5.71 6.15
CA LEU A 496 -10.30 -6.11 6.20
C LEU A 496 -9.57 -5.54 4.99
N SER A 497 -8.74 -4.54 5.21
CA SER A 497 -7.80 -4.04 4.21
C SER A 497 -6.44 -4.67 4.47
N THR A 498 -5.96 -5.51 3.55
CA THR A 498 -4.76 -6.31 3.77
C THR A 498 -3.69 -6.04 2.71
N SER A 499 -2.42 -6.20 3.10
CA SER A 499 -1.29 -6.09 2.19
C SER A 499 -0.13 -6.95 2.65
N GLN A 500 0.40 -7.77 1.74
CA GLN A 500 1.65 -8.47 1.97
C GLN A 500 2.84 -7.57 1.65
N VAL A 501 3.82 -7.54 2.57
CA VAL A 501 5.11 -6.87 2.38
C VAL A 501 6.10 -7.90 1.85
N PRO A 502 6.52 -7.85 0.57
CA PRO A 502 7.32 -8.91 -0.04
C PRO A 502 8.83 -8.71 0.18
N THR A 503 9.24 -8.17 1.33
CA THR A 503 10.65 -7.91 1.66
C THR A 503 11.34 -9.14 2.22
N ARG A 504 12.66 -9.25 1.99
CA ARG A 504 13.53 -10.28 2.58
C ARG A 504 13.81 -9.97 4.04
N HIS A 505 14.05 -8.69 4.34
CA HIS A 505 14.17 -8.19 5.70
C HIS A 505 12.81 -8.06 6.37
N VAL A 506 12.78 -8.15 7.68
CA VAL A 506 11.56 -7.87 8.45
C VAL A 506 11.35 -6.38 8.51
N LEU A 507 10.42 -5.90 7.70
CA LEU A 507 10.06 -4.50 7.59
C LEU A 507 8.57 -4.33 7.97
N PRO A 508 8.26 -4.05 9.24
CA PRO A 508 6.91 -3.75 9.66
C PRO A 508 6.35 -2.57 8.87
N MET A 509 5.22 -2.80 8.20
CA MET A 509 4.48 -1.77 7.46
C MET A 509 3.08 -1.66 8.03
N GLY A 510 2.55 -0.46 8.15
CA GLY A 510 1.19 -0.23 8.63
C GLY A 510 0.51 0.92 7.91
N TYR A 511 -0.81 0.86 7.85
CA TYR A 511 -1.71 1.93 7.40
C TYR A 511 -3.04 1.79 8.15
N GLY A 512 -3.84 2.85 8.19
CA GLY A 512 -5.13 2.83 8.87
C GLY A 512 -6.18 2.02 8.15
N PRO A 513 -7.27 1.62 8.86
CA PRO A 513 -8.39 0.91 8.26
C PRO A 513 -9.05 1.69 7.13
N ALA A 514 -9.57 0.99 6.13
CA ALA A 514 -10.37 1.60 5.06
C ALA A 514 -11.77 2.00 5.54
N GLU A 515 -12.30 1.29 6.54
CA GLU A 515 -13.61 1.53 7.15
C GLU A 515 -13.44 1.82 8.64
N VAL A 516 -14.33 2.65 9.22
CA VAL A 516 -14.24 3.05 10.64
C VAL A 516 -14.28 1.83 11.57
N ASP A 517 -15.12 0.84 11.25
CA ASP A 517 -15.28 -0.40 12.01
C ASP A 517 -14.45 -1.55 11.43
N GLY A 518 -13.46 -1.24 10.61
CA GLY A 518 -12.60 -2.21 9.95
C GLY A 518 -11.22 -2.35 10.60
N TYR A 519 -10.34 -3.06 9.88
CA TYR A 519 -8.95 -3.27 10.23
C TYR A 519 -8.05 -3.03 9.02
N GLY A 520 -6.89 -2.41 9.26
CA GLY A 520 -5.75 -2.47 8.35
C GLY A 520 -4.81 -3.57 8.83
N CYS A 521 -4.39 -4.46 7.95
CA CYS A 521 -3.52 -5.57 8.31
C CYS A 521 -2.43 -5.76 7.25
N CYS A 522 -1.22 -5.32 7.56
CA CYS A 522 -0.03 -5.67 6.79
C CYS A 522 0.64 -6.90 7.38
N TYR A 523 1.21 -7.75 6.54
CA TYR A 523 1.97 -8.90 7.00
C TYR A 523 3.22 -9.14 6.17
N ASN A 524 4.29 -9.54 6.84
CA ASN A 524 5.58 -9.90 6.26
C ASN A 524 5.90 -11.34 6.65
N PRO A 525 5.58 -12.34 5.79
CA PRO A 525 5.82 -13.74 6.09
C PRO A 525 7.27 -14.10 5.77
N GLN A 526 8.03 -14.47 6.79
CA GLN A 526 9.37 -15.02 6.69
C GLN A 526 9.32 -16.55 6.70
N GLU A 527 10.46 -17.23 6.57
CA GLU A 527 10.50 -18.68 6.48
C GLU A 527 10.00 -19.35 7.77
N THR A 528 10.42 -18.85 8.95
CA THR A 528 10.12 -19.44 10.27
C THR A 528 9.22 -18.59 11.17
N ARG A 529 8.83 -17.40 10.74
CA ARG A 529 7.97 -16.47 11.50
C ARG A 529 7.14 -15.60 10.58
N ILE A 530 6.12 -14.95 11.12
CA ILE A 530 5.29 -13.98 10.39
C ILE A 530 5.21 -12.71 11.23
N PHE A 531 5.45 -11.58 10.61
CA PHE A 531 5.25 -10.29 11.26
C PHE A 531 3.96 -9.67 10.76
N PHE A 532 3.13 -9.16 11.68
CA PHE A 532 1.91 -8.43 11.36
C PHE A 532 1.94 -7.04 11.97
N SER A 533 1.41 -6.08 11.23
CA SER A 533 1.03 -4.76 11.73
C SER A 533 -0.48 -4.60 11.56
N ILE A 534 -1.18 -4.48 12.67
CA ILE A 534 -2.65 -4.47 12.72
C ILE A 534 -3.10 -3.11 13.24
N THR A 535 -4.04 -2.48 12.54
CA THR A 535 -4.58 -1.18 12.92
C THR A 535 -6.10 -1.22 13.05
N ALA A 536 -6.62 -0.39 13.94
CA ALA A 536 -8.04 -0.12 14.12
C ALA A 536 -8.22 1.33 14.59
N PHE A 537 -9.41 1.90 14.44
CA PHE A 537 -9.71 3.19 15.05
C PHE A 537 -10.27 3.01 16.47
N LYS A 538 -9.72 3.75 17.44
CA LYS A 538 -10.20 3.73 18.82
C LYS A 538 -11.63 4.25 18.97
N SER A 539 -12.10 5.05 18.04
CA SER A 539 -13.49 5.51 17.94
C SER A 539 -14.49 4.41 17.58
N SER A 540 -14.01 3.27 17.04
CA SER A 540 -14.88 2.11 16.79
C SER A 540 -15.28 1.43 18.10
N SER A 541 -16.55 1.14 18.26
CA SER A 541 -17.06 0.38 19.41
C SER A 541 -16.90 -1.14 19.26
N ILE A 542 -16.65 -1.62 18.04
CA ILE A 542 -16.61 -3.06 17.73
C ILE A 542 -15.22 -3.54 17.33
N SER A 543 -14.37 -2.70 16.75
CA SER A 543 -13.02 -3.05 16.29
C SER A 543 -11.96 -2.71 17.33
N SER A 544 -10.97 -3.59 17.51
CA SER A 544 -9.75 -3.34 18.30
C SER A 544 -8.61 -4.15 17.72
N ALA A 545 -7.52 -3.47 17.38
CA ALA A 545 -6.32 -4.10 16.83
C ALA A 545 -5.72 -5.12 17.81
N LEU A 546 -5.76 -4.83 19.13
CA LEU A 546 -5.28 -5.75 20.16
C LEU A 546 -6.12 -7.03 20.22
N ARG A 547 -7.45 -6.92 20.18
CA ARG A 547 -8.33 -8.12 20.20
C ARG A 547 -8.14 -8.94 18.92
N PHE A 548 -8.06 -8.27 17.79
CA PHE A 548 -7.84 -8.94 16.50
C PHE A 548 -6.48 -9.65 16.45
N SER A 549 -5.42 -9.04 16.95
CA SER A 549 -4.09 -9.66 16.99
C SER A 549 -4.06 -10.96 17.81
N LYS A 550 -4.75 -10.98 18.96
CA LYS A 550 -4.88 -12.17 19.82
C LYS A 550 -5.64 -13.29 19.11
N GLU A 551 -6.77 -12.95 18.49
CA GLU A 551 -7.60 -13.94 17.81
C GLU A 551 -6.95 -14.44 16.51
N LEU A 552 -6.15 -13.62 15.83
CA LEU A 552 -5.34 -14.04 14.70
C LEU A 552 -4.29 -15.08 15.12
N GLN A 553 -3.60 -14.89 16.25
CA GLN A 553 -2.70 -15.89 16.81
C GLN A 553 -3.43 -17.21 17.10
N ASN A 554 -4.58 -17.16 17.77
CA ASN A 554 -5.41 -18.34 18.05
C ASN A 554 -5.83 -19.05 16.76
N SER A 555 -6.18 -18.28 15.72
CA SER A 555 -6.58 -18.84 14.43
C SER A 555 -5.42 -19.50 13.70
N LEU A 556 -4.22 -18.91 13.72
CA LEU A 556 -3.01 -19.52 13.18
C LEU A 556 -2.65 -20.82 13.91
N HIS A 557 -2.73 -20.86 15.24
CA HIS A 557 -2.51 -22.07 16.02
C HIS A 557 -3.52 -23.18 15.67
N LEU A 558 -4.81 -22.85 15.65
CA LEU A 558 -5.85 -23.81 15.26
C LEU A 558 -5.62 -24.39 13.86
N MET A 559 -5.27 -23.55 12.90
CA MET A 559 -5.01 -24.00 11.52
C MET A 559 -3.75 -24.86 11.44
N ARG A 560 -2.76 -24.64 12.29
CA ARG A 560 -1.59 -25.53 12.45
C ARG A 560 -2.00 -26.88 13.03
N ASP A 561 -2.81 -26.91 14.11
CA ASP A 561 -3.28 -28.15 14.73
C ASP A 561 -4.07 -29.02 13.74
N ILE A 562 -4.90 -28.39 12.89
CA ILE A 562 -5.64 -29.09 11.81
C ILE A 562 -4.67 -29.79 10.84
N ILE A 563 -3.57 -29.13 10.45
CA ILE A 563 -2.55 -29.73 9.57
C ILE A 563 -1.85 -30.89 10.27
N ASP A 564 -1.41 -30.71 11.51
CA ASP A 564 -0.59 -31.68 12.23
C ASP A 564 -1.35 -32.98 12.53
N GLN A 565 -2.58 -32.89 13.00
CA GLN A 565 -3.42 -34.06 13.28
C GLN A 565 -3.71 -34.90 12.04
N THR A 566 -3.81 -34.29 10.87
CA THR A 566 -4.02 -35.03 9.61
C THR A 566 -2.73 -35.60 9.01
N SER A 567 -1.57 -35.07 9.39
CA SER A 567 -0.26 -35.58 8.99
C SER A 567 0.15 -36.79 9.80
N MET A 568 -0.16 -36.85 11.08
CA MET A 568 0.12 -38.00 11.96
C MET A 568 -0.67 -39.26 11.55
N GLY A 569 -1.85 -39.10 10.93
CA GLY A 569 -2.61 -40.26 10.40
C GLY A 569 -1.99 -40.95 9.19
N LYS A 570 -1.00 -40.33 8.54
CA LYS A 570 -0.30 -40.90 7.36
C LYS A 570 0.99 -41.66 7.69
N THR A 571 1.48 -41.53 8.92
CA THR A 571 2.69 -42.24 9.39
C THR A 571 2.33 -43.45 10.25
N LYS A 572 1.46 -44.38 9.77
CA LYS A 572 1.47 -45.74 10.28
C LYS A 572 2.58 -46.47 9.53
N PRO A 573 3.58 -47.04 10.22
CA PRO A 573 4.55 -47.88 9.56
C PRO A 573 3.81 -49.10 8.96
N LYS A 574 4.08 -49.41 7.73
CA LYS A 574 3.78 -50.74 7.21
C LYS A 574 4.60 -51.70 8.05
N LEU A 575 3.96 -52.45 8.94
CA LEU A 575 4.48 -53.65 9.52
C LEU A 575 4.60 -54.73 8.43
#